data_41c7ea741da48e36a64cab84261092f1
#
_entry.id   41c7ea741da48e36a64cab84261092f1
#
_cell.length_a   1.000
_cell.length_b   1.000
_cell.length_c   1.000
_cell.angle_alpha   90.00
_cell.angle_beta   90.00
_cell.angle_gamma   90.00
#
_symmetry.space_group_name_H-M   'P 1'
#
loop_
_entity.id
_entity.type
_entity.pdbx_description
1 polymer ?
#
loop_
_entity_poly.entity_id
_entity_poly.type
_entity_poly.pdbx_seq_one_letter_code
_entity_poly.pdbx_strand_id
1 'polypeptide(L)'
;MTQLPAKRNSLPPQTKEETPSAETLVRSIGGLAARLSELMTKETALLKAGSTGEIAALQVVKGDLARAYAGRWAQLKTARAELAGLAPAVAEALRLQLARLTAVAVENEKALRMVQRAANRVLGIIAQAVRDHQAASTGYTRDNPASRRLPGTLGVALDRRF
;
A
#
# COMPACT_ATOMS: atom_id res chain seq x y z
N MET A 1 -4.85 -54.57 48.82
CA MET A 1 -4.44 -54.26 47.44
C MET A 1 -5.54 -53.42 46.84
N THR A 2 -5.37 -52.10 46.88
CA THR A 2 -6.41 -51.14 46.49
C THR A 2 -5.96 -50.52 45.12
N GLN A 3 -6.72 -50.82 44.06
CA GLN A 3 -6.47 -50.23 42.72
C GLN A 3 -7.06 -48.84 42.64
N LEU A 4 -6.24 -47.84 42.33
CA LEU A 4 -6.65 -46.49 41.96
C LEU A 4 -7.22 -46.49 40.53
N PRO A 5 -8.36 -45.79 40.28
CA PRO A 5 -8.85 -45.63 38.91
C PRO A 5 -8.04 -44.57 38.13
N ALA A 6 -7.60 -44.94 36.94
CA ALA A 6 -6.92 -44.06 36.01
C ALA A 6 -7.84 -42.90 35.57
N LYS A 7 -7.44 -41.65 35.86
CA LYS A 7 -8.06 -40.45 35.30
C LYS A 7 -7.84 -40.41 33.78
N ARG A 8 -8.90 -40.64 33.03
CA ARG A 8 -8.93 -40.33 31.60
C ARG A 8 -8.86 -38.82 31.41
N ASN A 9 -7.72 -38.38 30.91
CA ASN A 9 -7.52 -37.00 30.50
C ASN A 9 -8.31 -36.81 29.20
N SER A 10 -9.55 -36.33 29.28
CA SER A 10 -10.31 -35.91 28.10
C SER A 10 -9.76 -34.56 27.64
N LEU A 11 -8.97 -34.55 26.57
CA LEU A 11 -8.65 -33.33 25.86
C LEU A 11 -9.96 -32.62 25.48
N PRO A 12 -10.04 -31.27 25.65
CA PRO A 12 -11.17 -30.51 25.13
C PRO A 12 -11.30 -30.68 23.62
N PRO A 13 -12.52 -30.72 23.06
CA PRO A 13 -12.72 -30.84 21.65
C PRO A 13 -12.03 -29.64 20.98
N GLN A 14 -11.10 -29.92 20.05
CA GLN A 14 -10.54 -28.92 19.17
C GLN A 14 -11.71 -28.34 18.39
N THR A 15 -12.06 -27.08 18.65
CA THR A 15 -12.96 -26.29 17.82
C THR A 15 -12.38 -26.32 16.41
N LYS A 16 -13.00 -27.09 15.52
CA LYS A 16 -12.76 -26.96 14.09
C LYS A 16 -12.96 -25.48 13.77
N GLU A 17 -11.91 -24.79 13.35
CA GLU A 17 -12.05 -23.48 12.76
C GLU A 17 -13.02 -23.66 11.57
N GLU A 18 -14.26 -23.26 11.77
CA GLU A 18 -15.28 -23.30 10.72
C GLU A 18 -14.79 -22.41 9.58
N THR A 19 -14.44 -23.04 8.48
CA THR A 19 -14.08 -22.32 7.26
C THR A 19 -15.27 -21.40 6.90
N PRO A 20 -15.07 -20.08 6.81
CA PRO A 20 -16.16 -19.14 6.58
C PRO A 20 -16.86 -19.47 5.26
N SER A 21 -18.20 -19.47 5.27
CA SER A 21 -19.01 -19.73 4.07
C SER A 21 -18.69 -18.75 2.94
N ALA A 22 -18.92 -19.16 1.68
CA ALA A 22 -18.73 -18.31 0.52
C ALA A 22 -19.48 -16.98 0.63
N GLU A 23 -20.69 -16.99 1.18
CA GLU A 23 -21.49 -15.78 1.40
C GLU A 23 -20.82 -14.85 2.42
N THR A 24 -20.30 -15.37 3.52
CA THR A 24 -19.57 -14.60 4.52
C THR A 24 -18.31 -13.97 3.93
N LEU A 25 -17.57 -14.72 3.10
CA LEU A 25 -16.39 -14.21 2.39
C LEU A 25 -16.75 -13.09 1.42
N VAL A 26 -17.81 -13.25 0.63
CA VAL A 26 -18.28 -12.24 -0.32
C VAL A 26 -18.69 -10.96 0.39
N ARG A 27 -19.45 -11.05 1.48
CA ARG A 27 -19.81 -9.88 2.31
C ARG A 27 -18.57 -9.20 2.91
N SER A 28 -17.60 -9.98 3.41
CA SER A 28 -16.33 -9.47 3.94
C SER A 28 -15.52 -8.73 2.87
N ILE A 29 -15.42 -9.29 1.65
CA ILE A 29 -14.74 -8.66 0.51
C ILE A 29 -15.43 -7.33 0.15
N GLY A 30 -16.76 -7.31 0.08
CA GLY A 30 -17.52 -6.08 -0.17
C GLY A 30 -17.27 -5.00 0.88
N GLY A 31 -17.25 -5.36 2.17
CA GLY A 31 -16.95 -4.45 3.25
C GLY A 31 -15.52 -3.89 3.20
N LEU A 32 -14.54 -4.73 2.87
CA LEU A 32 -13.15 -4.29 2.69
C LEU A 32 -13.00 -3.38 1.45
N ALA A 33 -13.69 -3.69 0.36
CA ALA A 33 -13.72 -2.83 -0.83
C ALA A 33 -14.30 -1.45 -0.54
N ALA A 34 -15.37 -1.37 0.26
CA ALA A 34 -15.96 -0.11 0.70
C ALA A 34 -14.97 0.72 1.51
N ARG A 35 -14.33 0.11 2.52
CA ARG A 35 -13.32 0.79 3.37
C ARG A 35 -12.10 1.27 2.57
N LEU A 36 -11.62 0.46 1.62
CA LEU A 36 -10.54 0.87 0.71
C LEU A 36 -10.96 2.07 -0.14
N SER A 37 -12.19 2.08 -0.66
CA SER A 37 -12.72 3.20 -1.44
C SER A 37 -12.79 4.50 -0.63
N GLU A 38 -13.26 4.44 0.62
CA GLU A 38 -13.31 5.59 1.53
C GLU A 38 -11.91 6.15 1.81
N LEU A 39 -10.96 5.26 2.12
CA LEU A 39 -9.59 5.64 2.43
C LEU A 39 -8.88 6.25 1.23
N MET A 40 -9.02 5.67 0.04
CA MET A 40 -8.45 6.22 -1.19
C MET A 40 -9.10 7.56 -1.57
N THR A 41 -10.38 7.75 -1.29
CA THR A 41 -11.07 9.03 -1.49
C THR A 41 -10.47 10.10 -0.58
N LYS A 42 -10.27 9.78 0.72
CA LYS A 42 -9.61 10.67 1.68
C LYS A 42 -8.18 10.99 1.24
N GLU A 43 -7.41 10.01 0.84
CA GLU A 43 -6.04 10.19 0.33
C GLU A 43 -6.02 11.13 -0.89
N THR A 44 -6.92 10.91 -1.84
CA THR A 44 -7.04 11.76 -3.04
C THR A 44 -7.33 13.21 -2.67
N ALA A 45 -8.20 13.45 -1.69
CA ALA A 45 -8.50 14.78 -1.21
C ALA A 45 -7.27 15.46 -0.57
N LEU A 46 -6.54 14.74 0.28
CA LEU A 46 -5.30 15.23 0.91
C LEU A 46 -4.21 15.53 -0.11
N LEU A 47 -4.02 14.67 -1.12
CA LEU A 47 -3.07 14.88 -2.20
C LEU A 47 -3.39 16.14 -3.00
N LYS A 48 -4.68 16.37 -3.32
CA LYS A 48 -5.14 17.58 -4.03
C LYS A 48 -4.98 18.85 -3.19
N ALA A 49 -5.13 18.74 -1.87
CA ALA A 49 -4.94 19.84 -0.93
C ALA A 49 -3.46 20.13 -0.61
N GLY A 50 -2.52 19.26 -1.04
CA GLY A 50 -1.10 19.37 -0.68
C GLY A 50 -0.79 19.01 0.77
N SER A 51 -1.74 18.40 1.50
CA SER A 51 -1.59 17.99 2.90
C SER A 51 -0.91 16.62 2.97
N THR A 52 0.42 16.59 3.01
CA THR A 52 1.18 15.33 3.00
C THR A 52 1.38 14.69 4.38
N GLY A 53 1.18 15.44 5.47
CA GLY A 53 1.47 14.95 6.84
C GLY A 53 0.65 13.73 7.29
N GLU A 54 -0.61 13.63 6.84
CA GLU A 54 -1.50 12.51 7.18
C GLU A 54 -1.33 11.30 6.25
N ILE A 55 -0.68 11.47 5.10
CA ILE A 55 -0.62 10.43 4.05
C ILE A 55 0.13 9.21 4.54
N ALA A 56 1.22 9.39 5.28
CA ALA A 56 2.02 8.26 5.79
C ALA A 56 1.18 7.31 6.67
N ALA A 57 0.37 7.85 7.58
CA ALA A 57 -0.52 7.06 8.42
C ALA A 57 -1.60 6.34 7.59
N LEU A 58 -2.15 7.00 6.58
CA LEU A 58 -3.12 6.40 5.67
C LEU A 58 -2.52 5.24 4.86
N GLN A 59 -1.25 5.32 4.45
CA GLN A 59 -0.58 4.25 3.72
C GLN A 59 -0.47 2.96 4.53
N VAL A 60 -0.20 3.05 5.83
CA VAL A 60 -0.15 1.87 6.72
C VAL A 60 -1.51 1.19 6.73
N VAL A 61 -2.59 1.94 7.00
CA VAL A 61 -3.96 1.41 7.03
C VAL A 61 -4.38 0.84 5.67
N LYS A 62 -4.02 1.53 4.58
CA LYS A 62 -4.28 1.05 3.21
C LYS A 62 -3.60 -0.29 2.94
N GLY A 63 -2.34 -0.43 3.37
CA GLY A 63 -1.59 -1.67 3.24
C GLY A 63 -2.24 -2.84 4.00
N ASP A 64 -2.71 -2.59 5.22
CA ASP A 64 -3.39 -3.61 6.03
C ASP A 64 -4.72 -4.04 5.39
N LEU A 65 -5.54 -3.08 4.97
CA LEU A 65 -6.80 -3.35 4.28
C LEU A 65 -6.60 -4.10 2.96
N ALA A 66 -5.57 -3.73 2.18
CA ALA A 66 -5.26 -4.40 0.92
C ALA A 66 -4.82 -5.86 1.14
N ARG A 67 -4.02 -6.13 2.17
CA ARG A 67 -3.63 -7.49 2.55
C ARG A 67 -4.83 -8.32 3.00
N ALA A 68 -5.69 -7.75 3.84
CA ALA A 68 -6.92 -8.41 4.28
C ALA A 68 -7.84 -8.73 3.08
N TYR A 69 -8.00 -7.76 2.17
CA TYR A 69 -8.79 -7.92 0.94
C TYR A 69 -8.24 -9.06 0.05
N ALA A 70 -6.94 -9.08 -0.21
CA ALA A 70 -6.29 -10.14 -0.98
C ALA A 70 -6.43 -11.51 -0.32
N GLY A 71 -6.29 -11.58 1.02
CA GLY A 71 -6.47 -12.81 1.79
C GLY A 71 -7.89 -13.36 1.68
N ARG A 72 -8.93 -12.51 1.73
CA ARG A 72 -10.33 -12.95 1.56
C ARG A 72 -10.60 -13.45 0.14
N TRP A 73 -10.02 -12.83 -0.88
CA TRP A 73 -10.10 -13.33 -2.25
C TRP A 73 -9.43 -14.69 -2.41
N ALA A 74 -8.27 -14.92 -1.77
CA ALA A 74 -7.60 -16.21 -1.80
C ALA A 74 -8.49 -17.32 -1.16
N GLN A 75 -9.14 -17.03 -0.02
CA GLN A 75 -10.08 -17.93 0.63
C GLN A 75 -11.31 -18.20 -0.26
N LEU A 76 -11.87 -17.18 -0.91
CA LEU A 76 -13.03 -17.36 -1.79
C LEU A 76 -12.72 -18.24 -3.01
N LYS A 77 -11.48 -18.17 -3.53
CA LYS A 77 -11.05 -19.05 -4.63
C LYS A 77 -11.09 -20.54 -4.25
N THR A 78 -10.82 -20.88 -2.98
CA THR A 78 -10.91 -22.26 -2.49
C THR A 78 -12.35 -22.72 -2.27
N ALA A 79 -13.25 -21.79 -1.94
CA ALA A 79 -14.68 -22.03 -1.73
C ALA A 79 -15.52 -21.91 -3.04
N ARG A 80 -14.89 -22.02 -4.21
CA ARG A 80 -15.52 -21.76 -5.51
C ARG A 80 -16.76 -22.60 -5.77
N ALA A 81 -16.81 -23.82 -5.27
CA ALA A 81 -17.98 -24.70 -5.45
C ALA A 81 -19.26 -24.15 -4.78
N GLU A 82 -19.11 -23.39 -3.70
CA GLU A 82 -20.25 -22.80 -2.97
C GLU A 82 -20.80 -21.52 -3.63
N LEU A 83 -20.03 -20.93 -4.58
CA LEU A 83 -20.44 -19.69 -5.24
C LEU A 83 -21.70 -19.83 -6.09
N ALA A 84 -21.96 -21.04 -6.60
CA ALA A 84 -23.16 -21.33 -7.39
C ALA A 84 -24.49 -21.19 -6.59
N GLY A 85 -24.40 -21.28 -5.26
CA GLY A 85 -25.51 -21.12 -4.32
C GLY A 85 -25.74 -19.70 -3.81
N LEU A 86 -24.90 -18.73 -4.23
CA LEU A 86 -25.04 -17.35 -3.75
C LEU A 86 -26.33 -16.70 -4.24
N ALA A 87 -27.02 -16.01 -3.32
CA ALA A 87 -28.17 -15.19 -3.68
C ALA A 87 -27.77 -14.10 -4.70
N PRO A 88 -28.51 -13.90 -5.80
CA PRO A 88 -28.18 -12.91 -6.83
C PRO A 88 -27.96 -11.49 -6.27
N ALA A 89 -28.71 -11.11 -5.24
CA ALA A 89 -28.56 -9.82 -4.58
C ALA A 89 -27.19 -9.63 -3.91
N VAL A 90 -26.61 -10.69 -3.34
CA VAL A 90 -25.28 -10.66 -2.70
C VAL A 90 -24.19 -10.50 -3.76
N ALA A 91 -24.31 -11.22 -4.86
CA ALA A 91 -23.38 -11.11 -5.99
C ALA A 91 -23.42 -9.70 -6.61
N GLU A 92 -24.63 -9.14 -6.81
CA GLU A 92 -24.80 -7.79 -7.36
C GLU A 92 -24.26 -6.72 -6.42
N ALA A 93 -24.51 -6.82 -5.11
CA ALA A 93 -23.94 -5.91 -4.13
C ALA A 93 -22.40 -5.91 -4.16
N LEU A 94 -21.77 -7.09 -4.27
CA LEU A 94 -20.33 -7.18 -4.44
C LEU A 94 -19.86 -6.50 -5.73
N ARG A 95 -20.54 -6.78 -6.85
CA ARG A 95 -20.22 -6.18 -8.16
C ARG A 95 -20.23 -4.65 -8.11
N LEU A 96 -21.21 -4.05 -7.47
CA LEU A 96 -21.31 -2.60 -7.28
C LEU A 96 -20.16 -2.05 -6.43
N GLN A 97 -19.80 -2.73 -5.34
CA GLN A 97 -18.68 -2.31 -4.50
C GLN A 97 -17.33 -2.41 -5.24
N LEU A 98 -17.14 -3.44 -6.04
CA LEU A 98 -15.92 -3.59 -6.86
C LEU A 98 -15.83 -2.53 -7.96
N ALA A 99 -16.94 -2.21 -8.62
CA ALA A 99 -16.98 -1.14 -9.61
C ALA A 99 -16.63 0.22 -8.99
N ARG A 100 -17.17 0.52 -7.79
CA ARG A 100 -16.84 1.73 -7.05
C ARG A 100 -15.36 1.75 -6.66
N LEU A 101 -14.82 0.66 -6.12
CA LEU A 101 -13.40 0.57 -5.76
C LEU A 101 -12.51 0.84 -6.96
N THR A 102 -12.83 0.24 -8.12
CA THR A 102 -12.07 0.44 -9.36
C THR A 102 -12.07 1.92 -9.78
N ALA A 103 -13.24 2.58 -9.78
CA ALA A 103 -13.34 3.99 -10.14
C ALA A 103 -12.52 4.88 -9.20
N VAL A 104 -12.64 4.65 -7.90
CA VAL A 104 -11.87 5.42 -6.88
C VAL A 104 -10.38 5.15 -6.99
N ALA A 105 -9.96 3.90 -7.26
CA ALA A 105 -8.55 3.56 -7.43
C ALA A 105 -7.92 4.29 -8.63
N VAL A 106 -8.64 4.40 -9.75
CA VAL A 106 -8.17 5.16 -10.92
C VAL A 106 -7.97 6.65 -10.58
N GLU A 107 -8.90 7.26 -9.87
CA GLU A 107 -8.76 8.67 -9.48
C GLU A 107 -7.62 8.88 -8.46
N ASN A 108 -7.46 7.97 -7.51
CA ASN A 108 -6.37 7.99 -6.55
C ASN A 108 -5.00 7.86 -7.24
N GLU A 109 -4.90 6.93 -8.21
CA GLU A 109 -3.67 6.77 -9.01
C GLU A 109 -3.32 8.03 -9.78
N LYS A 110 -4.29 8.70 -10.40
CA LYS A 110 -4.06 9.98 -11.11
C LYS A 110 -3.50 11.05 -10.17
N ALA A 111 -4.08 11.16 -8.95
CA ALA A 111 -3.61 12.12 -7.96
C ALA A 111 -2.18 11.82 -7.49
N LEU A 112 -1.86 10.55 -7.21
CA LEU A 112 -0.52 10.12 -6.83
C LEU A 112 0.50 10.42 -7.92
N ARG A 113 0.19 10.09 -9.19
CA ARG A 113 1.06 10.41 -10.32
C ARG A 113 1.31 11.91 -10.49
N MET A 114 0.30 12.74 -10.22
CA MET A 114 0.44 14.20 -10.28
C MET A 114 1.43 14.69 -9.23
N VAL A 115 1.30 14.25 -7.98
CA VAL A 115 2.21 14.62 -6.88
C VAL A 115 3.63 14.11 -7.15
N GLN A 116 3.78 12.88 -7.63
CA GLN A 116 5.07 12.32 -8.00
C GLN A 116 5.78 13.14 -9.09
N ARG A 117 5.05 13.55 -10.13
CA ARG A 117 5.61 14.43 -11.19
C ARG A 117 6.04 15.79 -10.64
N ALA A 118 5.24 16.39 -9.76
CA ALA A 118 5.58 17.64 -9.10
C ALA A 118 6.85 17.51 -8.25
N ALA A 119 6.95 16.46 -7.43
CA ALA A 119 8.13 16.17 -6.61
C ALA A 119 9.39 15.97 -7.46
N ASN A 120 9.30 15.19 -8.54
CA ASN A 120 10.41 14.96 -9.45
C ASN A 120 10.86 16.26 -10.14
N ARG A 121 9.93 17.17 -10.47
CA ARG A 121 10.26 18.49 -11.03
C ARG A 121 11.01 19.35 -10.03
N VAL A 122 10.59 19.39 -8.78
CA VAL A 122 11.28 20.13 -7.72
C VAL A 122 12.68 19.57 -7.50
N LEU A 123 12.84 18.25 -7.41
CA LEU A 123 14.15 17.61 -7.28
C LEU A 123 15.06 17.93 -8.49
N GLY A 124 14.51 17.97 -9.69
CA GLY A 124 15.24 18.37 -10.89
C GLY A 124 15.78 19.81 -10.81
N ILE A 125 14.95 20.76 -10.33
CA ILE A 125 15.35 22.16 -10.14
C ILE A 125 16.46 22.25 -9.09
N ILE A 126 16.34 21.57 -7.95
CA ILE A 126 17.36 21.55 -6.91
C ILE A 126 18.67 20.98 -7.43
N ALA A 127 18.62 19.85 -8.14
CA ALA A 127 19.79 19.21 -8.72
C ALA A 127 20.48 20.14 -9.75
N GLN A 128 19.71 20.91 -10.53
CA GLN A 128 20.27 21.90 -11.45
C GLN A 128 20.93 23.05 -10.71
N ALA A 129 20.26 23.63 -9.70
CA ALA A 129 20.82 24.71 -8.89
C ALA A 129 22.14 24.31 -8.20
N VAL A 130 22.22 23.07 -7.68
CA VAL A 130 23.46 22.53 -7.11
C VAL A 130 24.58 22.44 -8.15
N ARG A 131 24.29 21.95 -9.35
CA ARG A 131 25.29 21.88 -10.43
C ARG A 131 25.78 23.28 -10.83
N ASP A 132 24.87 24.23 -10.97
CA ASP A 132 25.22 25.61 -11.36
C ASP A 132 26.09 26.28 -10.28
N HIS A 133 25.75 26.05 -9.00
CA HIS A 133 26.55 26.55 -7.89
C HIS A 133 27.97 25.93 -7.87
N GLN A 134 28.08 24.62 -8.09
CA GLN A 134 29.37 23.94 -8.19
C GLN A 134 30.20 24.43 -9.39
N ALA A 135 29.57 24.63 -10.54
CA ALA A 135 30.25 25.17 -11.72
C ALA A 135 30.77 26.61 -11.48
N ALA A 136 29.95 27.45 -10.83
CA ALA A 136 30.37 28.82 -10.48
C ALA A 136 31.54 28.83 -9.48
N SER A 137 31.53 27.95 -8.47
CA SER A 137 32.63 27.84 -7.50
C SER A 137 33.92 27.31 -8.12
N THR A 138 33.82 26.41 -9.12
CA THR A 138 35.01 25.88 -9.83
C THR A 138 35.59 26.90 -10.81
N GLY A 139 34.76 27.80 -11.36
CA GLY A 139 35.23 28.92 -12.21
C GLY A 139 36.09 29.92 -11.48
N TYR A 140 35.83 30.17 -10.20
CA TYR A 140 36.64 31.11 -9.36
C TYR A 140 37.98 30.55 -8.97
N THR A 141 38.18 29.23 -8.98
CA THR A 141 39.47 28.60 -8.65
C THR A 141 40.43 28.46 -9.85
N ARG A 142 39.95 28.72 -11.08
CA ARG A 142 40.76 28.51 -12.29
C ARG A 142 41.82 29.59 -12.53
N ASP A 143 41.71 30.75 -11.89
CA ASP A 143 42.69 31.86 -11.99
C ASP A 143 43.68 31.94 -10.83
N ASN A 144 43.69 30.98 -9.88
CA ASN A 144 44.68 30.93 -8.81
C ASN A 144 45.67 29.77 -9.04
N PRO A 145 46.88 30.03 -9.54
CA PRO A 145 47.89 29.00 -9.83
C PRO A 145 48.39 28.22 -8.60
N ALA A 146 47.98 28.60 -7.38
CA ALA A 146 48.45 27.99 -6.14
C ALA A 146 47.58 26.80 -5.66
N SER A 147 46.41 26.50 -6.25
CA SER A 147 45.50 25.43 -5.79
C SER A 147 45.49 24.18 -6.66
N ARG A 148 46.61 23.86 -7.31
CA ARG A 148 46.80 22.54 -7.95
C ARG A 148 47.12 21.52 -6.84
N ARG A 149 46.14 20.88 -6.23
CA ARG A 149 46.11 19.52 -5.63
C ARG A 149 44.98 19.39 -4.66
N LEU A 150 43.90 18.73 -5.14
CA LEU A 150 43.22 17.65 -4.38
C LEU A 150 42.13 17.03 -5.27
N PRO A 151 42.23 15.76 -5.66
CA PRO A 151 41.14 15.03 -6.28
C PRO A 151 40.24 14.47 -5.18
N GLY A 152 39.08 15.03 -4.99
CA GLY A 152 38.05 14.52 -4.09
C GLY A 152 36.71 14.48 -4.81
N THR A 153 36.54 13.47 -5.61
CA THR A 153 35.21 13.13 -6.20
C THR A 153 34.31 12.59 -5.12
N LEU A 154 33.47 13.45 -4.53
CA LEU A 154 32.28 13.00 -3.82
C LEU A 154 31.20 12.70 -4.84
N GLY A 155 31.22 11.48 -5.37
CA GLY A 155 30.12 10.93 -6.16
C GLY A 155 28.92 10.64 -5.27
N VAL A 156 27.88 11.46 -5.34
CA VAL A 156 26.58 11.11 -4.81
C VAL A 156 25.98 10.10 -5.78
N ALA A 157 26.14 8.81 -5.47
CA ALA A 157 25.43 7.74 -6.16
C ALA A 157 23.97 7.78 -5.71
N LEU A 158 23.08 8.32 -6.54
CA LEU A 158 21.64 8.14 -6.45
C LEU A 158 21.33 6.72 -6.90
N ASP A 159 21.18 5.81 -5.94
CA ASP A 159 20.74 4.44 -6.20
C ASP A 159 19.28 4.46 -6.70
N ARG A 160 19.12 4.19 -7.98
CA ARG A 160 17.80 3.99 -8.63
C ARG A 160 17.37 2.55 -8.41
N ARG A 161 16.75 2.28 -7.28
CA ARG A 161 15.95 1.06 -7.09
C ARG A 161 14.57 1.44 -6.58
N PHE A 162 13.66 1.49 -7.53
CA PHE A 162 12.22 1.33 -7.29
C PHE A 162 11.65 0.37 -8.33
#